data_0bb7009d346c1a2b99a0f945eb5edc14
#
_entry.id   0bb7009d346c1a2b99a0f945eb5edc14
#
_cell.length_a   1.000
_cell.length_b   1.000
_cell.length_c   1.000
_cell.angle_alpha   90.00
_cell.angle_beta   90.00
_cell.angle_gamma   90.00
#
_symmetry.space_group_name_H-M   'P 1'
#
loop_
_entity.id
_entity.type
_entity.pdbx_description
1 polymer ?
#
loop_
_entity_poly.entity_id
_entity_poly.type
_entity_poly.pdbx_seq_one_letter_code
_entity_poly.pdbx_strand_id
1 'polypeptide(L)'
;MSKRALITGITGYVGRGVARRLLEDGFEIIGLVRNSEDDFEKRVAELRAGLGESEKLTFVRGDMTDDSALKDLNVEGVTHIVHSAAVTRFNVEADLAQAANVDGSRNILEFAKGCPQLGCFSYISTIYACGLVDGEVLETRHQGPRTFANHYENSKFDAEALLQKEYGELPWQIMRVATIIADDDHGGVTQQNAFHNTLKLFFYGLLSLVPGKAEVPLYFVTGRFVVDAIAELTQHCERQSIVHICHSQDETPTLGELLNLAYDRFSEEEDFRSRNILRPLLCDAESFGLLVGEAEEMGATLMSQGLGSIAPFAKELFTVKDIKNDRFRAALKDYRAPDPKVLLNAVCSHLIKTRWGKRAG
;
A
#
# COMPACT_ATOMS: atom_id res chain seq x y z
N MET A 1 -21.48 22.08 -10.04
CA MET A 1 -21.16 21.07 -11.06
C MET A 1 -21.08 19.73 -10.34
N SER A 2 -21.60 18.65 -10.96
CA SER A 2 -21.46 17.29 -10.43
C SER A 2 -19.97 16.94 -10.34
N LYS A 3 -19.53 16.36 -9.22
CA LYS A 3 -18.16 15.86 -9.06
C LYS A 3 -18.11 14.44 -9.63
N ARG A 4 -17.29 14.20 -10.66
CA ARG A 4 -17.16 12.91 -11.33
C ARG A 4 -15.72 12.42 -11.29
N ALA A 5 -15.49 11.24 -10.67
CA ALA A 5 -14.18 10.71 -10.45
C ALA A 5 -13.94 9.42 -11.27
N LEU A 6 -12.88 9.38 -12.05
CA LEU A 6 -12.33 8.14 -12.61
C LEU A 6 -11.40 7.49 -11.57
N ILE A 7 -11.64 6.22 -11.26
CA ILE A 7 -10.81 5.46 -10.32
C ILE A 7 -10.19 4.28 -11.06
N THR A 8 -8.85 4.28 -11.17
CA THR A 8 -8.10 3.11 -11.59
C THR A 8 -7.76 2.26 -10.36
N GLY A 9 -7.66 0.95 -10.53
CA GLY A 9 -7.43 0.05 -9.39
C GLY A 9 -8.64 -0.14 -8.48
N ILE A 10 -9.86 0.14 -8.95
CA ILE A 10 -11.11 -0.02 -8.19
C ILE A 10 -11.35 -1.47 -7.73
N THR A 11 -10.75 -2.45 -8.38
CA THR A 11 -10.79 -3.86 -7.96
C THR A 11 -9.91 -4.16 -6.74
N GLY A 12 -8.93 -3.27 -6.45
CA GLY A 12 -8.02 -3.40 -5.33
C GLY A 12 -8.63 -2.87 -4.01
N TYR A 13 -7.91 -3.13 -2.93
CA TYR A 13 -8.34 -2.74 -1.57
C TYR A 13 -8.55 -1.23 -1.42
N VAL A 14 -7.53 -0.44 -1.72
CA VAL A 14 -7.57 1.03 -1.57
C VAL A 14 -8.55 1.65 -2.55
N GLY A 15 -8.47 1.33 -3.85
CA GLY A 15 -9.31 1.92 -4.88
C GLY A 15 -10.80 1.66 -4.64
N ARG A 16 -11.17 0.45 -4.18
CA ARG A 16 -12.55 0.13 -3.82
C ARG A 16 -13.03 0.89 -2.59
N GLY A 17 -12.16 1.01 -1.56
CA GLY A 17 -12.49 1.79 -0.37
C GLY A 17 -12.73 3.26 -0.69
N VAL A 18 -11.84 3.87 -1.48
CA VAL A 18 -11.95 5.26 -1.93
C VAL A 18 -13.20 5.46 -2.80
N ALA A 19 -13.52 4.51 -3.70
CA ALA A 19 -14.75 4.57 -4.50
C ALA A 19 -16.00 4.64 -3.61
N ARG A 20 -16.08 3.77 -2.58
CA ARG A 20 -17.19 3.78 -1.62
C ARG A 20 -17.30 5.12 -0.92
N ARG A 21 -16.20 5.63 -0.37
CA ARG A 21 -16.20 6.89 0.38
C ARG A 21 -16.60 8.08 -0.50
N LEU A 22 -16.06 8.17 -1.71
CA LEU A 22 -16.44 9.25 -2.63
C LEU A 22 -17.89 9.14 -3.10
N LEU A 23 -18.46 7.92 -3.26
CA LEU A 23 -19.91 7.73 -3.52
C LEU A 23 -20.75 8.26 -2.36
N GLU A 24 -20.39 7.96 -1.11
CA GLU A 24 -21.03 8.48 0.10
C GLU A 24 -20.97 10.01 0.16
N ASP A 25 -19.87 10.60 -0.30
CA ASP A 25 -19.66 12.04 -0.41
C ASP A 25 -20.34 12.67 -1.66
N GLY A 26 -21.11 11.87 -2.40
CA GLY A 26 -21.98 12.33 -3.49
C GLY A 26 -21.36 12.38 -4.88
N PHE A 27 -20.13 11.90 -5.06
CA PHE A 27 -19.48 11.80 -6.38
C PHE A 27 -20.19 10.80 -7.30
N GLU A 28 -20.11 11.05 -8.59
CA GLU A 28 -20.28 10.03 -9.62
C GLU A 28 -18.94 9.31 -9.84
N ILE A 29 -18.95 7.99 -9.86
CA ILE A 29 -17.74 7.18 -9.97
C ILE A 29 -17.72 6.41 -11.29
N ILE A 30 -16.58 6.51 -11.99
CA ILE A 30 -16.25 5.67 -13.12
C ILE A 30 -15.12 4.74 -12.67
N GLY A 31 -15.39 3.45 -12.56
CA GLY A 31 -14.38 2.44 -12.23
C GLY A 31 -13.73 1.85 -13.47
N LEU A 32 -12.41 2.03 -13.65
CA LEU A 32 -11.66 1.35 -14.69
C LEU A 32 -11.35 -0.09 -14.26
N VAL A 33 -11.85 -1.06 -15.00
CA VAL A 33 -11.71 -2.50 -14.69
C VAL A 33 -10.94 -3.19 -15.81
N ARG A 34 -9.79 -3.77 -15.45
CA ARG A 34 -8.97 -4.58 -16.34
C ARG A 34 -9.49 -6.01 -16.35
N ASN A 35 -10.10 -6.44 -17.46
CA ASN A 35 -10.49 -7.84 -17.61
C ASN A 35 -10.74 -8.23 -19.08
N SER A 36 -10.69 -9.55 -19.36
CA SER A 36 -11.22 -10.09 -20.60
C SER A 36 -12.73 -9.87 -20.69
N GLU A 37 -13.28 -9.95 -21.88
CA GLU A 37 -14.70 -9.69 -22.11
C GLU A 37 -15.61 -10.61 -21.28
N ASP A 38 -15.26 -11.89 -21.21
CA ASP A 38 -16.02 -12.92 -20.49
C ASP A 38 -16.01 -12.74 -18.96
N ASP A 39 -14.96 -12.12 -18.41
CA ASP A 39 -14.80 -11.92 -16.95
C ASP A 39 -15.27 -10.54 -16.48
N PHE A 40 -15.49 -9.57 -17.38
CA PHE A 40 -15.81 -8.19 -17.02
C PHE A 40 -17.12 -8.11 -16.23
N GLU A 41 -18.21 -8.70 -16.76
CA GLU A 41 -19.53 -8.67 -16.11
C GLU A 41 -19.53 -9.32 -14.74
N LYS A 42 -18.82 -10.45 -14.60
CA LYS A 42 -18.63 -11.10 -13.31
C LYS A 42 -17.92 -10.19 -12.32
N ARG A 43 -16.84 -9.54 -12.74
CA ARG A 43 -16.06 -8.61 -11.89
C ARG A 43 -16.89 -7.39 -11.53
N VAL A 44 -17.68 -6.84 -12.44
CA VAL A 44 -18.61 -5.75 -12.17
C VAL A 44 -19.66 -6.15 -11.13
N ALA A 45 -20.24 -7.35 -11.26
CA ALA A 45 -21.20 -7.87 -10.27
C ALA A 45 -20.57 -7.98 -8.86
N GLU A 46 -19.34 -8.51 -8.76
CA GLU A 46 -18.61 -8.59 -7.49
C GLU A 46 -18.36 -7.18 -6.89
N LEU A 47 -18.01 -6.20 -7.73
CA LEU A 47 -17.79 -4.82 -7.29
C LEU A 47 -19.09 -4.16 -6.83
N ARG A 48 -20.21 -4.34 -7.56
CA ARG A 48 -21.54 -3.84 -7.14
C ARG A 48 -21.99 -4.46 -5.83
N ALA A 49 -21.80 -5.77 -5.66
CA ALA A 49 -22.11 -6.43 -4.38
C ALA A 49 -21.33 -5.84 -3.19
N GLY A 50 -20.09 -5.40 -3.43
CA GLY A 50 -19.23 -4.80 -2.40
C GLY A 50 -19.44 -3.29 -2.19
N LEU A 51 -19.79 -2.53 -3.23
CA LEU A 51 -19.94 -1.07 -3.18
C LEU A 51 -21.40 -0.62 -2.98
N GLY A 52 -22.36 -1.50 -3.23
CA GLY A 52 -23.80 -1.19 -3.29
C GLY A 52 -24.24 -0.78 -4.69
N GLU A 53 -25.54 -0.96 -4.95
CA GLU A 53 -26.18 -0.48 -6.18
C GLU A 53 -26.34 1.04 -6.12
N SER A 54 -25.86 1.74 -7.16
CA SER A 54 -25.99 3.17 -7.29
C SER A 54 -26.00 3.59 -8.76
N GLU A 55 -26.91 4.48 -9.14
CA GLU A 55 -26.93 5.11 -10.46
C GLU A 55 -25.67 5.99 -10.71
N LYS A 56 -25.01 6.40 -9.64
CA LYS A 56 -23.75 7.17 -9.68
C LYS A 56 -22.51 6.31 -9.89
N LEU A 57 -22.65 4.98 -10.01
CA LEU A 57 -21.52 4.04 -10.15
C LEU A 57 -21.57 3.36 -11.51
N THR A 58 -20.62 3.67 -12.35
CA THR A 58 -20.43 3.07 -13.68
C THR A 58 -19.08 2.37 -13.75
N PHE A 59 -18.98 1.35 -14.59
CA PHE A 59 -17.73 0.64 -14.83
C PHE A 59 -17.41 0.67 -16.31
N VAL A 60 -16.12 0.82 -16.62
CA VAL A 60 -15.61 0.80 -17.98
C VAL A 60 -14.49 -0.22 -18.07
N ARG A 61 -14.49 -0.97 -19.16
CA ARG A 61 -13.43 -1.94 -19.42
C ARG A 61 -12.23 -1.21 -20.04
N GLY A 62 -11.04 -1.45 -19.49
CA GLY A 62 -9.79 -0.94 -20.07
C GLY A 62 -8.58 -1.43 -19.28
N ASP A 63 -7.48 -1.62 -19.98
CA ASP A 63 -6.17 -1.89 -19.39
C ASP A 63 -5.29 -0.65 -19.50
N MET A 64 -4.82 -0.13 -18.39
CA MET A 64 -3.94 1.05 -18.40
C MET A 64 -2.59 0.78 -19.09
N THR A 65 -2.20 -0.49 -19.26
CA THR A 65 -0.98 -0.86 -20.01
C THR A 65 -1.19 -0.88 -21.53
N ASP A 66 -2.45 -0.74 -21.98
CA ASP A 66 -2.82 -0.61 -23.38
C ASP A 66 -3.39 0.79 -23.63
N ASP A 67 -2.62 1.63 -24.32
CA ASP A 67 -3.00 3.01 -24.62
C ASP A 67 -4.26 3.10 -25.50
N SER A 68 -4.54 2.09 -26.31
CA SER A 68 -5.71 2.03 -27.17
C SER A 68 -7.01 1.85 -26.38
N ALA A 69 -6.95 1.11 -25.26
CA ALA A 69 -8.11 0.82 -24.43
C ALA A 69 -8.66 2.05 -23.68
N LEU A 70 -7.88 3.12 -23.58
CA LEU A 70 -8.29 4.37 -22.91
C LEU A 70 -8.85 5.42 -23.88
N LYS A 71 -8.62 5.27 -25.20
CA LYS A 71 -9.02 6.28 -26.21
C LYS A 71 -10.52 6.44 -26.34
N ASP A 72 -11.27 5.37 -26.09
CA ASP A 72 -12.74 5.35 -26.20
C ASP A 72 -13.44 5.79 -24.88
N LEU A 73 -12.68 6.05 -23.81
CA LEU A 73 -13.26 6.56 -22.58
C LEU A 73 -13.77 7.99 -22.74
N ASN A 74 -15.01 8.23 -22.32
CA ASN A 74 -15.57 9.57 -22.34
C ASN A 74 -14.88 10.45 -21.30
N VAL A 75 -14.17 11.47 -21.76
CA VAL A 75 -13.46 12.47 -20.93
C VAL A 75 -14.40 13.56 -20.38
N GLU A 76 -15.62 13.69 -20.95
CA GLU A 76 -16.55 14.72 -20.54
C GLU A 76 -17.02 14.56 -19.10
N GLY A 77 -17.01 15.64 -18.37
CA GLY A 77 -17.45 15.68 -16.97
C GLY A 77 -16.48 15.07 -15.98
N VAL A 78 -15.34 14.48 -16.39
CA VAL A 78 -14.32 13.98 -15.47
C VAL A 78 -13.64 15.16 -14.79
N THR A 79 -13.90 15.30 -13.48
CA THR A 79 -13.36 16.38 -12.64
C THR A 79 -12.22 15.90 -11.74
N HIS A 80 -12.19 14.62 -11.43
CA HIS A 80 -11.18 14.00 -10.56
C HIS A 80 -10.70 12.68 -11.14
N ILE A 81 -9.42 12.37 -10.95
CA ILE A 81 -8.86 11.05 -11.24
C ILE A 81 -8.13 10.57 -9.99
N VAL A 82 -8.47 9.36 -9.51
CA VAL A 82 -7.73 8.67 -8.46
C VAL A 82 -7.01 7.49 -9.09
N HIS A 83 -5.69 7.62 -9.25
CA HIS A 83 -4.85 6.61 -9.87
C HIS A 83 -4.21 5.74 -8.79
N SER A 84 -4.89 4.63 -8.43
CA SER A 84 -4.42 3.66 -7.43
C SER A 84 -4.03 2.30 -8.02
N ALA A 85 -4.20 2.10 -9.34
CA ALA A 85 -3.79 0.89 -10.01
C ALA A 85 -2.26 0.77 -10.03
N ALA A 86 -1.74 -0.33 -9.53
CA ALA A 86 -0.32 -0.66 -9.54
C ALA A 86 -0.10 -2.16 -9.30
N VAL A 87 1.04 -2.68 -9.71
CA VAL A 87 1.58 -3.94 -9.21
C VAL A 87 2.38 -3.63 -7.95
N THR A 88 1.91 -4.11 -6.79
CA THR A 88 2.44 -3.73 -5.47
C THR A 88 3.25 -4.84 -4.78
N ARG A 89 3.53 -5.94 -5.47
CA ARG A 89 4.33 -7.03 -4.90
C ARG A 89 5.79 -6.63 -4.84
N PHE A 90 6.44 -6.83 -3.68
CA PHE A 90 7.86 -6.50 -3.50
C PHE A 90 8.79 -7.37 -4.35
N ASN A 91 8.38 -8.59 -4.69
CA ASN A 91 9.12 -9.51 -5.58
C ASN A 91 8.68 -9.41 -7.04
N VAL A 92 8.16 -8.27 -7.47
CA VAL A 92 7.79 -8.05 -8.88
C VAL A 92 9.04 -7.97 -9.76
N GLU A 93 8.97 -8.56 -10.96
CA GLU A 93 10.01 -8.43 -11.98
C GLU A 93 10.08 -6.98 -12.51
N ALA A 94 11.29 -6.54 -12.87
CA ALA A 94 11.55 -5.16 -13.30
C ALA A 94 10.66 -4.73 -14.47
N ASP A 95 10.58 -5.56 -15.52
CA ASP A 95 9.80 -5.26 -16.72
C ASP A 95 8.31 -5.13 -16.44
N LEU A 96 7.78 -5.98 -15.56
CA LEU A 96 6.38 -5.91 -15.15
C LEU A 96 6.10 -4.67 -14.28
N ALA A 97 7.03 -4.32 -13.38
CA ALA A 97 6.92 -3.11 -12.58
C ALA A 97 6.97 -1.86 -13.46
N GLN A 98 7.89 -1.81 -14.44
CA GLN A 98 7.98 -0.73 -15.41
C GLN A 98 6.70 -0.61 -16.24
N ALA A 99 6.27 -1.68 -16.89
CA ALA A 99 5.10 -1.68 -17.76
C ALA A 99 3.81 -1.27 -17.02
N ALA A 100 3.59 -1.82 -15.81
CA ALA A 100 2.37 -1.54 -15.07
C ALA A 100 2.41 -0.18 -14.35
N ASN A 101 3.51 0.11 -13.61
CA ASN A 101 3.51 1.25 -12.69
C ASN A 101 4.00 2.55 -13.35
N VAL A 102 4.85 2.47 -14.37
CA VAL A 102 5.39 3.67 -15.06
C VAL A 102 4.65 3.90 -16.37
N ASP A 103 4.68 2.93 -17.29
CA ASP A 103 4.09 3.11 -18.63
C ASP A 103 2.56 3.15 -18.54
N GLY A 104 1.95 2.30 -17.69
CA GLY A 104 0.52 2.38 -17.39
C GLY A 104 0.12 3.72 -16.76
N SER A 105 0.94 4.27 -15.87
CA SER A 105 0.70 5.63 -15.33
C SER A 105 0.80 6.70 -16.42
N ARG A 106 1.75 6.58 -17.36
CA ARG A 106 1.88 7.48 -18.51
C ARG A 106 0.58 7.52 -19.32
N ASN A 107 -0.01 6.37 -19.62
CA ASN A 107 -1.25 6.29 -20.37
C ASN A 107 -2.42 6.97 -19.65
N ILE A 108 -2.53 6.80 -18.33
CA ILE A 108 -3.56 7.50 -17.53
C ILE A 108 -3.29 9.02 -17.48
N LEU A 109 -2.02 9.45 -17.47
CA LEU A 109 -1.65 10.87 -17.51
C LEU A 109 -1.95 11.49 -18.88
N GLU A 110 -1.74 10.77 -19.99
CA GLU A 110 -2.16 11.25 -21.31
C GLU A 110 -3.69 11.35 -21.41
N PHE A 111 -4.43 10.38 -20.87
CA PHE A 111 -5.88 10.50 -20.74
C PHE A 111 -6.28 11.74 -19.91
N ALA A 112 -5.60 12.00 -18.80
CA ALA A 112 -5.86 13.14 -17.92
C ALA A 112 -5.71 14.50 -18.63
N LYS A 113 -4.72 14.64 -19.55
CA LYS A 113 -4.54 15.84 -20.39
C LYS A 113 -5.74 16.11 -21.29
N GLY A 114 -6.44 15.05 -21.71
CA GLY A 114 -7.66 15.14 -22.50
C GLY A 114 -8.90 15.56 -21.71
N CYS A 115 -8.87 15.62 -20.38
CA CYS A 115 -10.00 15.96 -19.53
C CYS A 115 -10.11 17.48 -19.28
N PRO A 116 -10.98 18.22 -19.98
CA PRO A 116 -10.99 19.69 -19.93
C PRO A 116 -11.47 20.25 -18.60
N GLN A 117 -12.15 19.45 -17.79
CA GLN A 117 -12.72 19.86 -16.50
C GLN A 117 -11.93 19.28 -15.31
N LEU A 118 -10.76 18.68 -15.55
CA LEU A 118 -9.95 18.05 -14.52
C LEU A 118 -9.50 19.08 -13.47
N GLY A 119 -9.98 18.91 -12.26
CA GLY A 119 -9.60 19.73 -11.09
C GLY A 119 -8.59 19.07 -10.18
N CYS A 120 -8.49 17.73 -10.22
CA CYS A 120 -7.58 16.96 -9.38
C CYS A 120 -7.14 15.65 -10.04
N PHE A 121 -5.85 15.37 -10.00
CA PHE A 121 -5.23 14.08 -10.31
C PHE A 121 -4.52 13.56 -9.06
N SER A 122 -5.13 12.61 -8.35
CA SER A 122 -4.58 11.99 -7.14
C SER A 122 -3.77 10.75 -7.51
N TYR A 123 -2.45 10.84 -7.43
CA TYR A 123 -1.54 9.71 -7.63
C TYR A 123 -1.25 9.01 -6.32
N ILE A 124 -1.65 7.74 -6.21
CA ILE A 124 -1.38 6.95 -4.99
C ILE A 124 -0.01 6.31 -5.12
N SER A 125 0.93 6.78 -4.30
CA SER A 125 2.30 6.31 -4.20
C SER A 125 2.55 5.61 -2.86
N THR A 126 3.80 5.43 -2.49
CA THR A 126 4.24 4.83 -1.25
C THR A 126 5.33 5.67 -0.58
N ILE A 127 5.41 5.66 0.75
CA ILE A 127 6.52 6.30 1.47
C ILE A 127 7.87 5.69 1.07
N TYR A 128 7.89 4.44 0.60
CA TYR A 128 9.11 3.74 0.15
C TYR A 128 9.65 4.24 -1.20
N ALA A 129 8.89 5.06 -1.94
CA ALA A 129 9.40 5.75 -3.13
C ALA A 129 10.56 6.72 -2.82
N CYS A 130 10.83 7.03 -1.54
CA CYS A 130 12.03 7.76 -1.13
C CYS A 130 13.33 6.96 -1.31
N GLY A 131 13.26 5.63 -1.50
CA GLY A 131 14.42 4.74 -1.58
C GLY A 131 15.11 4.51 -0.22
N LEU A 132 16.27 3.86 -0.26
CA LEU A 132 17.08 3.54 0.92
C LEU A 132 17.88 4.77 1.37
N VAL A 133 17.26 5.62 2.18
CA VAL A 133 17.87 6.85 2.73
C VAL A 133 17.69 6.87 4.24
N ASP A 134 18.74 7.27 4.97
CA ASP A 134 18.65 7.54 6.40
C ASP A 134 18.28 9.01 6.66
N GLY A 135 17.64 9.26 7.79
CA GLY A 135 17.28 10.59 8.26
C GLY A 135 15.96 11.11 7.72
N GLU A 136 15.84 12.41 7.63
CA GLU A 136 14.59 13.12 7.38
C GLU A 136 14.11 12.99 5.93
N VAL A 137 12.85 12.58 5.75
CA VAL A 137 12.18 12.47 4.44
C VAL A 137 10.99 13.42 4.42
N LEU A 138 11.13 14.51 3.65
CA LEU A 138 10.13 15.57 3.56
C LEU A 138 9.05 15.29 2.53
N GLU A 139 7.88 15.93 2.70
CA GLU A 139 6.76 15.95 1.75
C GLU A 139 7.07 16.83 0.52
N THR A 140 8.17 16.51 -0.14
CA THR A 140 8.70 17.25 -1.30
C THR A 140 9.14 16.30 -2.41
N ARG A 141 9.53 16.86 -3.55
CA ARG A 141 10.13 16.09 -4.64
C ARG A 141 11.42 15.44 -4.16
N HIS A 142 11.59 14.17 -4.49
CA HIS A 142 12.85 13.48 -4.23
C HIS A 142 13.97 14.07 -5.08
N GLN A 143 15.14 14.24 -4.47
CA GLN A 143 16.32 14.80 -5.13
C GLN A 143 17.46 13.81 -5.13
N GLY A 144 18.27 13.85 -6.19
CA GLY A 144 19.46 13.03 -6.34
C GLY A 144 19.20 11.57 -6.70
N PRO A 145 20.27 10.81 -6.92
CA PRO A 145 20.19 9.39 -7.22
C PRO A 145 19.70 8.62 -5.98
N ARG A 146 18.93 7.55 -6.22
CA ARG A 146 18.35 6.70 -5.17
C ARG A 146 18.68 5.25 -5.44
N THR A 147 18.78 4.48 -4.37
CA THR A 147 18.78 3.02 -4.40
C THR A 147 17.50 2.53 -3.73
N PHE A 148 17.01 1.36 -4.15
CA PHE A 148 15.74 0.83 -3.71
C PHE A 148 15.90 -0.60 -3.20
N ALA A 149 15.02 -1.03 -2.32
CA ALA A 149 15.02 -2.41 -1.85
C ALA A 149 14.53 -3.37 -2.94
N ASN A 150 13.62 -2.93 -3.80
CA ASN A 150 12.97 -3.74 -4.83
C ASN A 150 12.48 -2.90 -6.02
N HIS A 151 12.04 -3.59 -7.09
CA HIS A 151 11.56 -2.94 -8.31
C HIS A 151 10.22 -2.20 -8.16
N TYR A 152 9.39 -2.59 -7.19
CA TYR A 152 8.16 -1.85 -6.89
C TYR A 152 8.46 -0.43 -6.42
N GLU A 153 9.35 -0.27 -5.44
CA GLU A 153 9.73 1.04 -4.91
C GLU A 153 10.35 1.93 -6.00
N ASN A 154 11.27 1.35 -6.80
CA ASN A 154 11.89 2.05 -7.92
C ASN A 154 10.82 2.52 -8.93
N SER A 155 9.89 1.65 -9.33
CA SER A 155 8.86 2.00 -10.30
C SER A 155 7.90 3.09 -9.80
N LYS A 156 7.62 3.13 -8.47
CA LYS A 156 6.80 4.20 -7.88
C LYS A 156 7.56 5.54 -7.87
N PHE A 157 8.85 5.53 -7.59
CA PHE A 157 9.71 6.71 -7.72
C PHE A 157 9.75 7.23 -9.17
N ASP A 158 9.94 6.34 -10.16
CA ASP A 158 10.02 6.70 -11.57
C ASP A 158 8.69 7.28 -12.08
N ALA A 159 7.56 6.73 -11.65
CA ALA A 159 6.25 7.25 -11.99
C ALA A 159 5.95 8.62 -11.34
N GLU A 160 6.42 8.87 -10.10
CA GLU A 160 6.37 10.21 -9.51
C GLU A 160 7.23 11.21 -10.29
N ALA A 161 8.43 10.80 -10.71
CA ALA A 161 9.34 11.64 -11.50
C ALA A 161 8.74 11.95 -12.88
N LEU A 162 8.11 10.96 -13.53
CA LEU A 162 7.37 11.11 -14.77
C LEU A 162 6.27 12.17 -14.64
N LEU A 163 5.38 12.02 -13.66
CA LEU A 163 4.29 12.94 -13.37
C LEU A 163 4.81 14.38 -13.19
N GLN A 164 5.86 14.55 -12.40
CA GLN A 164 6.39 15.86 -12.04
C GLN A 164 7.15 16.55 -13.19
N LYS A 165 7.79 15.79 -14.09
CA LYS A 165 8.62 16.33 -15.18
C LYS A 165 7.82 16.55 -16.46
N GLU A 166 6.98 15.59 -16.84
CA GLU A 166 6.32 15.57 -18.15
C GLU A 166 4.87 16.06 -18.08
N TYR A 167 4.25 16.05 -16.88
CA TYR A 167 2.84 16.40 -16.65
C TYR A 167 2.67 17.44 -15.55
N GLY A 168 3.68 18.28 -15.35
CA GLY A 168 3.72 19.26 -14.26
C GLY A 168 2.59 20.32 -14.33
N GLU A 169 1.96 20.51 -15.48
CA GLU A 169 0.82 21.43 -15.69
C GLU A 169 -0.52 20.86 -15.17
N LEU A 170 -0.63 19.54 -15.03
CA LEU A 170 -1.84 18.93 -14.48
C LEU A 170 -2.06 19.33 -13.01
N PRO A 171 -3.30 19.35 -12.56
CA PRO A 171 -3.63 19.62 -11.15
C PRO A 171 -3.37 18.37 -10.29
N TRP A 172 -2.13 17.93 -10.20
CA TRP A 172 -1.76 16.69 -9.51
C TRP A 172 -1.49 16.87 -8.02
N GLN A 173 -1.71 15.80 -7.29
CA GLN A 173 -1.18 15.58 -5.95
C GLN A 173 -0.64 14.15 -5.84
N ILE A 174 0.45 13.96 -5.11
CA ILE A 174 1.08 12.66 -4.84
C ILE A 174 0.82 12.32 -3.37
N MET A 175 0.21 11.17 -3.14
CA MET A 175 -0.09 10.64 -1.82
C MET A 175 0.78 9.41 -1.56
N ARG A 176 1.83 9.54 -0.75
CA ARG A 176 2.72 8.45 -0.37
C ARG A 176 2.18 7.75 0.85
N VAL A 177 1.66 6.55 0.66
CA VAL A 177 0.97 5.77 1.68
C VAL A 177 1.95 4.84 2.41
N ALA A 178 1.84 4.75 3.73
CA ALA A 178 2.56 3.81 4.56
C ALA A 178 1.99 2.37 4.45
N THR A 179 2.58 1.42 5.17
CA THR A 179 2.15 0.02 5.12
C THR A 179 0.80 -0.18 5.83
N ILE A 180 -0.19 -0.63 5.09
CA ILE A 180 -1.51 -1.00 5.65
C ILE A 180 -1.39 -2.37 6.33
N ILE A 181 -1.68 -2.43 7.64
CA ILE A 181 -1.60 -3.68 8.43
C ILE A 181 -2.95 -4.16 8.98
N ALA A 182 -3.99 -3.36 8.87
CA ALA A 182 -5.33 -3.70 9.33
C ALA A 182 -6.37 -2.95 8.49
N ASP A 183 -7.61 -3.42 8.50
CA ASP A 183 -8.72 -2.73 7.85
C ASP A 183 -9.15 -1.49 8.65
N ASP A 184 -9.13 -1.61 9.98
CA ASP A 184 -9.54 -0.58 10.93
C ASP A 184 -8.74 -0.68 12.24
N ASP A 185 -9.07 0.16 13.21
CA ASP A 185 -8.41 0.23 14.52
C ASP A 185 -8.71 -0.99 15.43
N HIS A 186 -9.64 -1.87 15.01
CA HIS A 186 -9.95 -3.13 15.70
C HIS A 186 -9.08 -4.29 15.22
N GLY A 187 -8.17 -4.06 14.28
CA GLY A 187 -7.20 -5.03 13.81
C GLY A 187 -7.74 -6.09 12.85
N GLY A 188 -8.91 -5.86 12.24
CA GLY A 188 -9.42 -6.73 11.17
C GLY A 188 -8.45 -6.79 9.99
N VAL A 189 -8.30 -7.97 9.36
CA VAL A 189 -7.40 -8.17 8.22
C VAL A 189 -8.13 -8.95 7.13
N THR A 190 -8.57 -8.26 6.09
CA THR A 190 -9.18 -8.90 4.90
C THR A 190 -8.15 -9.23 3.82
N GLN A 191 -7.04 -8.51 3.77
CA GLN A 191 -5.96 -8.73 2.82
C GLN A 191 -4.62 -8.84 3.54
N GLN A 192 -3.99 -10.02 3.49
CA GLN A 192 -2.66 -10.26 4.06
C GLN A 192 -1.55 -9.78 3.11
N ASN A 193 -0.44 -9.32 3.67
CA ASN A 193 0.77 -8.91 2.98
C ASN A 193 2.04 -9.48 3.66
N ALA A 194 3.23 -9.03 3.28
CA ALA A 194 4.50 -9.48 3.82
C ALA A 194 4.59 -9.35 5.36
N PHE A 195 4.04 -8.29 5.94
CA PHE A 195 4.00 -8.09 7.39
C PHE A 195 3.26 -9.23 8.11
N HIS A 196 2.07 -9.59 7.63
CA HIS A 196 1.28 -10.68 8.20
C HIS A 196 1.97 -12.04 8.05
N ASN A 197 2.64 -12.27 6.92
CA ASN A 197 3.43 -13.47 6.70
C ASN A 197 4.60 -13.56 7.68
N THR A 198 5.27 -12.45 7.97
CA THR A 198 6.35 -12.37 8.96
C THR A 198 5.84 -12.74 10.35
N LEU A 199 4.71 -12.16 10.79
CA LEU A 199 4.09 -12.51 12.07
C LEU A 199 3.69 -13.99 12.13
N LYS A 200 3.20 -14.54 11.01
CA LYS A 200 2.84 -15.97 10.92
C LYS A 200 4.06 -16.87 11.08
N LEU A 201 5.17 -16.58 10.40
CA LEU A 201 6.42 -17.32 10.56
C LEU A 201 6.91 -17.25 12.00
N PHE A 202 6.84 -16.08 12.62
CA PHE A 202 7.20 -15.91 14.03
C PHE A 202 6.32 -16.77 14.93
N PHE A 203 5.00 -16.72 14.81
CA PHE A 203 4.07 -17.48 15.61
C PHE A 203 4.31 -18.99 15.51
N TYR A 204 4.72 -19.50 14.35
CA TYR A 204 4.99 -20.91 14.15
C TYR A 204 6.44 -21.34 14.47
N GLY A 205 7.29 -20.41 14.93
CA GLY A 205 8.69 -20.69 15.27
C GLY A 205 9.58 -20.93 14.04
N LEU A 206 9.15 -20.44 12.87
CA LEU A 206 9.89 -20.57 11.61
C LEU A 206 10.76 -19.34 11.31
N LEU A 207 10.76 -18.35 12.19
CA LEU A 207 11.54 -17.13 12.08
C LEU A 207 12.41 -16.97 13.33
N SER A 208 13.66 -17.43 13.23
CA SER A 208 14.66 -17.31 14.32
C SER A 208 15.52 -16.06 14.20
N LEU A 209 15.70 -15.57 12.98
CA LEU A 209 16.45 -14.37 12.65
C LEU A 209 15.56 -13.37 11.89
N VAL A 210 15.67 -12.09 12.24
CA VAL A 210 15.00 -10.98 11.57
C VAL A 210 16.08 -10.00 11.09
N PRO A 211 16.15 -9.69 9.80
CA PRO A 211 17.09 -8.70 9.32
C PRO A 211 16.74 -7.32 9.83
N GLY A 212 17.72 -6.51 10.20
CA GLY A 212 17.49 -5.10 10.51
C GLY A 212 18.06 -4.65 11.85
N LYS A 213 17.78 -3.39 12.15
CA LYS A 213 18.19 -2.71 13.38
C LYS A 213 16.97 -2.43 14.27
N ALA A 214 17.14 -2.57 15.59
CA ALA A 214 16.05 -2.42 16.56
C ALA A 214 15.36 -1.05 16.50
N GLU A 215 16.10 0.00 16.20
CA GLU A 215 15.66 1.38 16.16
C GLU A 215 14.93 1.80 14.87
N VAL A 216 14.84 0.94 13.85
CA VAL A 216 14.15 1.26 12.59
C VAL A 216 12.65 1.44 12.82
N PRO A 217 12.09 2.62 12.52
CA PRO A 217 10.67 2.88 12.66
C PRO A 217 9.87 2.15 11.58
N LEU A 218 8.75 1.55 11.97
CA LEU A 218 7.86 0.80 11.09
C LEU A 218 6.54 1.54 10.91
N TYR A 219 6.43 2.30 9.83
CA TYR A 219 5.26 3.13 9.53
C TYR A 219 4.07 2.29 9.11
N PHE A 220 3.17 2.05 10.05
CA PHE A 220 1.94 1.30 9.86
C PHE A 220 0.71 2.20 9.88
N VAL A 221 -0.29 1.86 9.08
CA VAL A 221 -1.58 2.54 9.03
C VAL A 221 -2.72 1.53 8.90
N THR A 222 -3.96 1.98 9.16
CA THR A 222 -5.15 1.19 8.84
C THR A 222 -5.71 1.56 7.47
N GLY A 223 -6.43 0.63 6.86
CA GLY A 223 -7.06 0.85 5.56
C GLY A 223 -8.10 1.94 5.61
N ARG A 224 -8.90 1.99 6.69
CA ARG A 224 -9.88 3.04 6.92
C ARG A 224 -9.23 4.41 6.95
N PHE A 225 -8.14 4.57 7.73
CA PHE A 225 -7.38 5.81 7.79
C PHE A 225 -6.90 6.26 6.41
N VAL A 226 -6.33 5.33 5.62
CA VAL A 226 -5.84 5.62 4.26
C VAL A 226 -6.96 6.03 3.33
N VAL A 227 -8.08 5.29 3.35
CA VAL A 227 -9.25 5.58 2.49
C VAL A 227 -9.85 6.94 2.81
N ASP A 228 -10.07 7.24 4.10
CA ASP A 228 -10.62 8.51 4.53
C ASP A 228 -9.68 9.67 4.16
N ALA A 229 -8.36 9.50 4.36
CA ALA A 229 -7.37 10.49 3.99
C ALA A 229 -7.33 10.76 2.47
N ILE A 230 -7.29 9.70 1.64
CA ILE A 230 -7.29 9.86 0.18
C ILE A 230 -8.55 10.56 -0.31
N ALA A 231 -9.73 10.19 0.22
CA ALA A 231 -10.99 10.81 -0.17
C ALA A 231 -11.04 12.29 0.20
N GLU A 232 -10.64 12.64 1.42
CA GLU A 232 -10.58 14.03 1.90
C GLU A 232 -9.61 14.87 1.06
N LEU A 233 -8.38 14.39 0.87
CA LEU A 233 -7.38 15.06 0.05
C LEU A 233 -7.82 15.21 -1.42
N THR A 234 -8.52 14.21 -1.96
CA THR A 234 -9.04 14.28 -3.34
C THR A 234 -10.12 15.35 -3.47
N GLN A 235 -10.96 15.53 -2.46
CA GLN A 235 -12.01 16.56 -2.45
C GLN A 235 -11.46 17.98 -2.30
N HIS A 236 -10.37 18.12 -1.58
CA HIS A 236 -9.72 19.39 -1.25
C HIS A 236 -8.33 19.52 -1.90
N CYS A 237 -8.21 19.06 -3.13
CA CYS A 237 -6.96 18.92 -3.87
C CYS A 237 -6.08 20.19 -3.84
N GLU A 238 -4.93 20.08 -3.20
CA GLU A 238 -3.86 21.06 -3.29
C GLU A 238 -2.97 20.72 -4.50
N ARG A 239 -2.98 21.60 -5.51
CA ARG A 239 -2.26 21.36 -6.76
C ARG A 239 -0.76 21.29 -6.55
N GLN A 240 -0.11 20.34 -7.23
CA GLN A 240 1.35 20.14 -7.20
C GLN A 240 1.87 19.87 -5.78
N SER A 241 1.06 19.18 -4.97
CA SER A 241 1.39 18.82 -3.60
C SER A 241 1.88 17.38 -3.47
N ILE A 242 2.67 17.14 -2.45
CA ILE A 242 3.10 15.80 -2.03
C ILE A 242 2.80 15.69 -0.55
N VAL A 243 2.14 14.61 -0.16
CA VAL A 243 1.80 14.31 1.24
C VAL A 243 2.17 12.88 1.60
N HIS A 244 2.56 12.65 2.84
CA HIS A 244 2.81 11.33 3.39
C HIS A 244 1.63 10.87 4.25
N ILE A 245 0.85 9.91 3.77
CA ILE A 245 -0.25 9.30 4.54
C ILE A 245 0.36 8.26 5.47
N CYS A 246 0.89 8.73 6.58
CA CYS A 246 1.49 7.94 7.65
C CYS A 246 1.31 8.65 9.00
N HIS A 247 1.62 7.94 10.08
CA HIS A 247 1.79 8.54 11.41
C HIS A 247 3.20 9.12 11.53
N SER A 248 3.44 10.01 12.50
CA SER A 248 4.78 10.55 12.75
C SER A 248 5.69 9.49 13.38
N GLN A 249 6.99 9.75 13.40
CA GLN A 249 7.98 8.79 13.91
C GLN A 249 7.73 8.44 15.39
N ASP A 250 7.35 9.41 16.21
CA ASP A 250 7.03 9.23 17.64
C ASP A 250 5.72 8.48 17.90
N GLU A 251 4.83 8.42 16.90
CA GLU A 251 3.58 7.65 16.91
C GLU A 251 3.75 6.24 16.29
N THR A 252 4.97 5.86 15.93
CA THR A 252 5.29 4.66 15.13
C THR A 252 6.19 3.71 15.93
N PRO A 253 5.88 2.40 16.02
CA PRO A 253 6.74 1.46 16.73
C PRO A 253 8.03 1.22 15.96
N THR A 254 9.11 0.97 16.68
CA THR A 254 10.35 0.47 16.09
C THR A 254 10.28 -1.05 15.84
N LEU A 255 11.20 -1.57 15.03
CA LEU A 255 11.31 -3.01 14.78
C LEU A 255 11.50 -3.80 16.08
N GLY A 256 12.34 -3.30 16.99
CA GLY A 256 12.57 -3.93 18.29
C GLY A 256 11.31 -3.95 19.16
N GLU A 257 10.56 -2.86 19.19
CA GLU A 257 9.29 -2.78 19.92
C GLU A 257 8.24 -3.71 19.30
N LEU A 258 8.12 -3.78 17.98
CA LEU A 258 7.22 -4.68 17.28
C LEU A 258 7.50 -6.14 17.65
N LEU A 259 8.77 -6.58 17.61
CA LEU A 259 9.13 -7.95 17.96
C LEU A 259 8.80 -8.28 19.41
N ASN A 260 8.99 -7.33 20.33
CA ASN A 260 8.63 -7.50 21.74
C ASN A 260 7.11 -7.62 21.92
N LEU A 261 6.35 -6.71 21.35
CA LEU A 261 4.87 -6.70 21.43
C LEU A 261 4.26 -7.98 20.84
N ALA A 262 4.77 -8.42 19.68
CA ALA A 262 4.31 -9.64 19.04
C ALA A 262 4.64 -10.87 19.91
N TYR A 263 5.86 -10.96 20.46
CA TYR A 263 6.27 -12.05 21.34
C TYR A 263 5.39 -12.12 22.60
N ASP A 264 5.18 -10.99 23.26
CA ASP A 264 4.40 -10.90 24.48
C ASP A 264 2.95 -11.35 24.20
N ARG A 265 2.33 -10.86 23.10
CA ARG A 265 0.98 -11.28 22.71
C ARG A 265 0.90 -12.76 22.36
N PHE A 266 1.86 -13.29 21.60
CA PHE A 266 1.88 -14.72 21.24
C PHE A 266 2.09 -15.62 22.45
N SER A 267 2.85 -15.15 23.44
CA SER A 267 3.09 -15.88 24.69
C SER A 267 1.85 -16.04 25.55
N GLU A 268 0.76 -15.33 25.29
CA GLU A 268 -0.54 -15.58 25.93
C GLU A 268 -1.22 -16.85 25.40
N GLU A 269 -0.85 -17.32 24.19
CA GLU A 269 -1.42 -18.50 23.56
C GLU A 269 -0.72 -19.79 24.06
N GLU A 270 -1.51 -20.78 24.49
CA GLU A 270 -0.98 -22.06 24.97
C GLU A 270 -0.20 -22.81 23.89
N ASP A 271 -0.73 -22.76 22.65
CA ASP A 271 -0.11 -23.38 21.48
C ASP A 271 1.27 -22.79 21.14
N PHE A 272 1.48 -21.51 21.39
CA PHE A 272 2.78 -20.86 21.21
C PHE A 272 3.75 -21.28 22.35
N ARG A 273 3.29 -21.23 23.60
CA ARG A 273 4.12 -21.61 24.78
C ARG A 273 4.58 -23.07 24.74
N SER A 274 3.67 -23.98 24.38
CA SER A 274 3.97 -25.42 24.34
C SER A 274 5.07 -25.80 23.36
N ARG A 275 5.29 -24.97 22.33
CA ARG A 275 6.35 -25.15 21.33
C ARG A 275 7.70 -24.58 21.75
N ASN A 276 7.79 -23.90 22.91
CA ASN A 276 9.01 -23.29 23.41
C ASN A 276 9.71 -22.36 22.39
N ILE A 277 8.91 -21.57 21.65
CA ILE A 277 9.42 -20.67 20.62
C ILE A 277 10.20 -19.55 21.27
N LEU A 278 11.44 -19.36 20.82
CA LEU A 278 12.28 -18.29 21.29
C LEU A 278 11.96 -16.97 20.56
N ARG A 279 12.27 -15.86 21.22
CA ARG A 279 12.21 -14.54 20.58
C ARG A 279 13.20 -14.50 19.43
N PRO A 280 12.82 -14.05 18.22
CA PRO A 280 13.74 -13.89 17.11
C PRO A 280 14.86 -12.91 17.44
N LEU A 281 16.04 -13.18 16.95
CA LEU A 281 17.20 -12.30 17.09
C LEU A 281 17.32 -11.40 15.85
N LEU A 282 17.71 -10.17 16.07
CA LEU A 282 18.10 -9.28 14.96
C LEU A 282 19.44 -9.72 14.38
N CYS A 283 19.55 -9.68 13.06
CA CYS A 283 20.78 -10.04 12.34
C CYS A 283 21.09 -9.04 11.24
N ASP A 284 22.32 -9.08 10.76
CA ASP A 284 22.75 -8.34 9.58
C ASP A 284 22.20 -8.96 8.27
N ALA A 285 22.40 -8.23 7.17
CA ALA A 285 21.91 -8.65 5.86
C ALA A 285 22.57 -9.92 5.33
N GLU A 286 23.85 -10.16 5.67
CA GLU A 286 24.61 -11.34 5.23
C GLU A 286 24.07 -12.59 5.92
N SER A 287 23.94 -12.57 7.25
CA SER A 287 23.38 -13.66 8.03
C SER A 287 21.95 -14.02 7.60
N PHE A 288 21.12 -13.00 7.29
CA PHE A 288 19.79 -13.25 6.78
C PHE A 288 19.81 -13.86 5.38
N GLY A 289 20.70 -13.40 4.50
CA GLY A 289 20.87 -13.96 3.16
C GLY A 289 21.27 -15.43 3.17
N LEU A 290 22.17 -15.83 4.08
CA LEU A 290 22.53 -17.23 4.29
C LEU A 290 21.33 -18.06 4.73
N LEU A 291 20.52 -17.57 5.66
CA LEU A 291 19.31 -18.28 6.12
C LEU A 291 18.31 -18.50 4.97
N VAL A 292 18.13 -17.49 4.10
CA VAL A 292 17.24 -17.60 2.92
C VAL A 292 17.78 -18.66 1.95
N GLY A 293 19.07 -18.62 1.62
CA GLY A 293 19.69 -19.57 0.72
C GLY A 293 19.61 -21.01 1.21
N GLU A 294 19.95 -21.25 2.48
CA GLU A 294 19.85 -22.58 3.10
C GLU A 294 18.39 -23.11 3.10
N ALA A 295 17.40 -22.25 3.35
CA ALA A 295 16.00 -22.65 3.33
C ALA A 295 15.54 -23.07 1.93
N GLU A 296 16.06 -22.43 0.88
CA GLU A 296 15.78 -22.79 -0.52
C GLU A 296 16.43 -24.11 -0.89
N GLU A 297 17.72 -24.31 -0.54
CA GLU A 297 18.46 -25.54 -0.83
C GLU A 297 17.88 -26.77 -0.11
N MET A 298 17.41 -26.60 1.11
CA MET A 298 16.75 -27.68 1.89
C MET A 298 15.35 -28.02 1.38
N GLY A 299 14.78 -27.28 0.41
CA GLY A 299 13.43 -27.50 -0.08
C GLY A 299 12.34 -27.27 0.98
N ALA A 300 12.64 -26.48 2.01
CA ALA A 300 11.75 -26.16 3.11
C ALA A 300 10.63 -25.19 2.66
N THR A 301 9.69 -25.68 1.89
CA THR A 301 8.68 -24.90 1.12
C THR A 301 7.95 -23.83 1.91
N LEU A 302 7.55 -24.08 3.15
CA LEU A 302 6.88 -23.07 3.99
C LEU A 302 7.85 -21.98 4.46
N MET A 303 9.07 -22.35 4.82
CA MET A 303 10.09 -21.43 5.31
C MET A 303 10.64 -20.59 4.15
N SER A 304 10.98 -21.20 3.02
CA SER A 304 11.48 -20.48 1.85
C SER A 304 10.43 -19.54 1.25
N GLN A 305 9.16 -19.94 1.16
CA GLN A 305 8.08 -19.04 0.75
C GLN A 305 7.89 -17.86 1.71
N GLY A 306 7.97 -18.12 3.00
CA GLY A 306 7.84 -17.08 4.02
C GLY A 306 9.01 -16.10 4.00
N LEU A 307 10.25 -16.60 4.01
CA LEU A 307 11.46 -15.77 3.94
C LEU A 307 11.55 -15.05 2.60
N GLY A 308 11.18 -15.69 1.49
CA GLY A 308 11.09 -15.08 0.17
C GLY A 308 10.07 -13.92 0.10
N SER A 309 9.07 -13.87 0.97
CA SER A 309 8.16 -12.72 1.07
C SER A 309 8.75 -11.54 1.84
N ILE A 310 9.74 -11.80 2.72
CA ILE A 310 10.41 -10.78 3.55
C ILE A 310 11.67 -10.25 2.84
N ALA A 311 12.43 -11.11 2.18
CA ALA A 311 13.72 -10.79 1.58
C ALA A 311 13.71 -9.52 0.68
N PRO A 312 12.71 -9.29 -0.19
CA PRO A 312 12.66 -8.09 -1.02
C PRO A 312 12.49 -6.79 -0.23
N PHE A 313 12.00 -6.88 1.00
CA PHE A 313 11.79 -5.73 1.89
C PHE A 313 12.89 -5.62 2.97
N ALA A 314 13.73 -6.64 3.14
CA ALA A 314 14.70 -6.73 4.23
C ALA A 314 15.65 -5.52 4.30
N LYS A 315 16.03 -4.95 3.15
CA LYS A 315 16.92 -3.77 3.08
C LYS A 315 16.33 -2.54 3.77
N GLU A 316 15.01 -2.37 3.73
CA GLU A 316 14.31 -1.28 4.39
C GLU A 316 14.48 -1.32 5.92
N LEU A 317 14.65 -2.52 6.49
CA LEU A 317 14.82 -2.73 7.94
C LEU A 317 16.21 -2.35 8.47
N PHE A 318 17.10 -1.87 7.61
CA PHE A 318 18.42 -1.31 7.98
C PHE A 318 18.48 0.21 7.90
N THR A 319 17.43 0.86 7.38
CA THR A 319 17.40 2.29 7.07
C THR A 319 16.51 3.02 8.07
N VAL A 320 17.08 3.95 8.83
CA VAL A 320 16.33 4.73 9.82
C VAL A 320 15.80 6.01 9.16
N LYS A 321 14.53 6.01 8.81
CA LYS A 321 13.84 7.11 8.13
C LYS A 321 12.99 7.89 9.13
N ASP A 322 13.08 9.21 9.09
CA ASP A 322 12.15 10.12 9.77
C ASP A 322 11.18 10.70 8.72
N ILE A 323 10.07 10.01 8.49
CA ILE A 323 9.06 10.39 7.50
C ILE A 323 8.21 11.51 8.06
N LYS A 324 8.43 12.74 7.55
CA LYS A 324 7.64 13.91 7.94
C LYS A 324 6.26 13.88 7.29
N ASN A 325 5.24 14.27 8.05
CA ASN A 325 3.85 14.29 7.61
C ASN A 325 3.13 15.60 7.98
N ASP A 326 3.85 16.69 8.06
CA ASP A 326 3.33 17.99 8.54
C ASP A 326 2.23 18.54 7.63
N ARG A 327 2.40 18.45 6.31
CA ARG A 327 1.38 18.87 5.34
C ARG A 327 0.14 18.00 5.43
N PHE A 328 0.33 16.70 5.52
CA PHE A 328 -0.75 15.75 5.70
C PHE A 328 -1.56 16.05 6.96
N ARG A 329 -0.90 16.25 8.10
CA ARG A 329 -1.56 16.59 9.38
C ARG A 329 -2.30 17.93 9.31
N ALA A 330 -1.74 18.91 8.63
CA ALA A 330 -2.38 20.21 8.44
C ALA A 330 -3.63 20.14 7.55
N ALA A 331 -3.65 19.21 6.58
CA ALA A 331 -4.79 19.00 5.69
C ALA A 331 -5.96 18.24 6.32
N LEU A 332 -5.70 17.40 7.33
CA LEU A 332 -6.72 16.61 8.02
C LEU A 332 -7.10 17.25 9.35
N LYS A 333 -8.35 17.73 9.46
CA LYS A 333 -8.85 18.40 10.67
C LYS A 333 -8.91 17.49 11.90
N ASP A 334 -9.19 16.21 11.70
CA ASP A 334 -9.42 15.21 12.76
C ASP A 334 -8.36 14.10 12.74
N TYR A 335 -7.08 14.49 12.47
CA TYR A 335 -5.98 13.53 12.52
C TYR A 335 -5.86 12.87 13.90
N ARG A 336 -5.85 11.54 13.91
CA ARG A 336 -5.56 10.73 15.11
C ARG A 336 -4.80 9.49 14.71
N ALA A 337 -3.67 9.25 15.37
CA ALA A 337 -2.95 7.99 15.28
C ALA A 337 -3.55 6.98 16.28
N PRO A 338 -3.79 5.73 15.91
CA PRO A 338 -4.07 4.67 16.86
C PRO A 338 -2.82 4.42 17.73
N ASP A 339 -3.02 3.98 18.97
CA ASP A 339 -1.90 3.47 19.77
C ASP A 339 -1.31 2.25 19.07
N PRO A 340 -0.02 2.24 18.70
CA PRO A 340 0.58 1.16 17.94
C PRO A 340 0.60 -0.16 18.70
N LYS A 341 0.65 -0.14 20.04
CA LYS A 341 0.58 -1.33 20.88
C LYS A 341 -0.82 -1.96 20.83
N VAL A 342 -1.86 -1.12 20.94
CA VAL A 342 -3.24 -1.55 20.86
C VAL A 342 -3.56 -2.12 19.49
N LEU A 343 -3.17 -1.43 18.43
CA LEU A 343 -3.39 -1.88 17.05
C LEU A 343 -2.67 -3.20 16.75
N LEU A 344 -1.39 -3.32 17.10
CA LEU A 344 -0.62 -4.53 16.86
C LEU A 344 -1.18 -5.73 17.63
N ASN A 345 -1.57 -5.53 18.90
CA ASN A 345 -2.22 -6.57 19.70
C ASN A 345 -3.53 -7.03 19.06
N ALA A 346 -4.35 -6.10 18.57
CA ALA A 346 -5.61 -6.40 17.88
C ALA A 346 -5.37 -7.20 16.58
N VAL A 347 -4.38 -6.80 15.77
CA VAL A 347 -3.98 -7.50 14.54
C VAL A 347 -3.52 -8.93 14.86
N CYS A 348 -2.60 -9.12 15.81
CA CYS A 348 -2.13 -10.42 16.22
C CYS A 348 -3.29 -11.32 16.69
N SER A 349 -4.20 -10.78 17.51
CA SER A 349 -5.38 -11.48 18.03
C SER A 349 -6.32 -11.91 16.90
N HIS A 350 -6.55 -11.02 15.92
CA HIS A 350 -7.37 -11.33 14.74
C HIS A 350 -6.75 -12.45 13.91
N LEU A 351 -5.44 -12.38 13.64
CA LEU A 351 -4.73 -13.38 12.84
C LEU A 351 -4.75 -14.76 13.49
N ILE A 352 -4.56 -14.83 14.82
CA ILE A 352 -4.65 -16.07 15.58
C ILE A 352 -6.07 -16.64 15.52
N LYS A 353 -7.08 -15.81 15.84
CA LYS A 353 -8.50 -16.20 15.84
C LYS A 353 -8.96 -16.72 14.48
N THR A 354 -8.52 -16.09 13.39
CA THR A 354 -8.85 -16.51 12.03
C THR A 354 -7.94 -17.61 11.48
N ARG A 355 -7.06 -18.17 12.32
CA ARG A 355 -6.08 -19.20 11.93
C ARG A 355 -5.28 -18.76 10.69
N TRP A 356 -4.83 -17.50 10.68
CA TRP A 356 -4.05 -16.91 9.59
C TRP A 356 -4.76 -16.96 8.24
N GLY A 357 -6.06 -16.69 8.23
CA GLY A 357 -6.90 -16.67 7.02
C GLY A 357 -7.26 -18.05 6.47
N LYS A 358 -6.97 -19.14 7.20
CA LYS A 358 -7.53 -20.44 6.84
C LYS A 358 -9.04 -20.42 7.18
N ARG A 359 -9.89 -20.61 6.17
CA ARG A 359 -11.31 -20.82 6.40
C ARG A 359 -11.46 -21.99 7.36
N ALA A 360 -12.29 -21.85 8.40
CA ALA A 360 -12.77 -23.00 9.17
C ALA A 360 -13.44 -23.92 8.14
N GLY A 361 -12.86 -25.13 7.96
CA GLY A 361 -13.42 -26.15 7.09
C GLY A 361 -14.70 -26.71 7.68
#